data_c0dccb7862e8aa138838daa89afff8d9
#
_entry.id   c0dccb7862e8aa138838daa89afff8d9
#
_cell.length_a   1.000
_cell.length_b   1.000
_cell.length_c   1.000
_cell.angle_alpha   90.00
_cell.angle_beta   90.00
_cell.angle_gamma   90.00
#
_symmetry.space_group_name_H-M   'P 1'
#
loop_
_entity.id
_entity.type
_entity.pdbx_description
1 polymer ?
#
loop_
_entity_poly.entity_id
_entity_poly.type
_entity_poly.pdbx_seq_one_letter_code
_entity_poly.pdbx_strand_id
1 'polypeptide(L)'
;MELSTYFRINARNTGQFERTLIVADDDSYVSYLEGCTAPMRDENQLHAAIVEIIVHDRAEVKYSTVQNWYPGDAEGKGGVYNFVTKRGNCKGVDSKLSWTQVETGSAITWKYPSCILTGDNSTAEFYSVAV
;
A
#
# COMPACT_ATOMS: atom_id res chain seq x y z
N MET A 1 -7.26 -17.08 0.27
CA MET A 1 -6.80 -16.67 1.60
C MET A 1 -7.16 -15.22 1.82
N GLU A 2 -7.69 -14.86 2.99
CA GLU A 2 -7.97 -13.49 3.38
C GLU A 2 -7.07 -13.09 4.55
N LEU A 3 -6.42 -11.94 4.45
CA LEU A 3 -5.48 -11.41 5.44
C LEU A 3 -5.79 -9.95 5.72
N SER A 4 -5.57 -9.53 6.97
CA SER A 4 -5.59 -8.11 7.31
C SER A 4 -4.47 -7.77 8.27
N THR A 5 -3.88 -6.59 8.09
CA THR A 5 -2.88 -6.03 8.98
C THR A 5 -3.24 -4.59 9.33
N TYR A 6 -2.80 -4.18 10.50
CA TYR A 6 -2.97 -2.81 10.96
C TYR A 6 -1.66 -2.28 11.51
N PHE A 7 -1.16 -1.21 10.92
CA PHE A 7 0.06 -0.54 11.34
C PHE A 7 -0.24 0.78 12.04
N ARG A 8 0.45 1.04 13.14
CA ARG A 8 0.31 2.28 13.89
C ARG A 8 1.64 2.84 14.36
N ILE A 9 1.91 4.08 14.00
CA ILE A 9 3.07 4.83 14.52
C ILE A 9 2.70 5.38 15.90
N ASN A 10 3.42 4.99 16.95
CA ASN A 10 3.16 5.42 18.33
C ASN A 10 4.27 6.26 18.95
N ALA A 11 5.50 6.12 18.51
CA ALA A 11 6.64 6.83 19.09
C ALA A 11 6.77 8.26 18.54
N ARG A 12 7.37 9.16 19.34
CA ARG A 12 7.70 10.54 18.93
C ARG A 12 9.02 10.56 18.18
N ASN A 13 9.18 11.53 17.28
CA ASN A 13 10.44 11.76 16.52
C ASN A 13 10.94 10.48 15.86
N THR A 14 10.05 9.68 15.30
CA THR A 14 10.39 8.40 14.65
C THR A 14 9.79 8.31 13.27
N GLY A 15 10.43 7.51 12.42
CA GLY A 15 9.85 7.01 11.18
C GLY A 15 9.43 5.56 11.32
N GLN A 16 8.38 5.16 10.61
CA GLN A 16 8.02 3.78 10.40
C GLN A 16 8.51 3.37 9.01
N PHE A 17 9.29 2.30 8.99
CA PHE A 17 9.78 1.69 7.76
C PHE A 17 9.25 0.27 7.70
N GLU A 18 8.58 -0.05 6.61
CA GLU A 18 8.00 -1.38 6.44
C GLU A 18 8.23 -1.90 5.03
N ARG A 19 8.31 -3.21 4.91
CA ARG A 19 8.41 -3.90 3.63
C ARG A 19 7.53 -5.14 3.66
N THR A 20 6.60 -5.20 2.72
CA THR A 20 5.68 -6.32 2.54
C THR A 20 6.03 -7.03 1.24
N LEU A 21 6.20 -8.35 1.29
CA LEU A 21 6.33 -9.21 0.11
C LEU A 21 5.18 -10.22 0.11
N ILE A 22 4.45 -10.26 -0.99
CA ILE A 22 3.42 -11.28 -1.25
C ILE A 22 3.83 -12.06 -2.48
N VAL A 23 3.89 -13.38 -2.35
CA VAL A 23 4.07 -14.31 -3.46
C VAL A 23 2.83 -15.18 -3.53
N ALA A 24 2.08 -15.04 -4.61
CA ALA A 24 0.89 -15.85 -4.89
C ALA A 24 1.29 -16.94 -5.89
N ASP A 25 1.38 -18.18 -5.40
CA ASP A 25 1.69 -19.34 -6.22
C ASP A 25 0.55 -19.69 -7.16
N ASP A 26 0.78 -20.59 -8.10
CA ASP A 26 -0.18 -21.02 -9.11
C ASP A 26 -1.56 -21.34 -8.52
N ASP A 27 -2.61 -20.94 -9.21
CA ASP A 27 -4.03 -21.18 -8.87
C ASP A 27 -4.45 -20.62 -7.50
N SER A 28 -3.67 -19.70 -6.90
CA SER A 28 -3.98 -19.14 -5.60
C SER A 28 -4.79 -17.85 -5.67
N TYR A 29 -5.57 -17.60 -4.60
CA TYR A 29 -6.29 -16.34 -4.40
C TYR A 29 -5.89 -15.72 -3.06
N VAL A 30 -5.47 -14.46 -3.09
CA VAL A 30 -5.12 -13.68 -1.91
C VAL A 30 -5.91 -12.37 -1.89
N SER A 31 -6.64 -12.14 -0.81
CA SER A 31 -7.23 -10.84 -0.50
C SER A 31 -6.54 -10.27 0.74
N TYR A 32 -5.89 -9.14 0.59
CA TYR A 32 -5.12 -8.50 1.66
C TYR A 32 -5.63 -7.08 1.91
N LEU A 33 -5.96 -6.78 3.17
CA LEU A 33 -6.35 -5.46 3.61
C LEU A 33 -5.32 -4.90 4.59
N GLU A 34 -4.76 -3.75 4.26
CA GLU A 34 -3.83 -3.01 5.12
C GLU A 34 -4.47 -1.72 5.61
N GLY A 35 -4.44 -1.51 6.92
CA GLY A 35 -4.81 -0.26 7.57
C GLY A 35 -3.61 0.40 8.21
N CYS A 36 -3.42 1.72 7.97
CA CYS A 36 -2.34 2.48 8.57
C CYS A 36 -2.86 3.77 9.16
N THR A 37 -2.43 4.09 10.38
CA THR A 37 -2.73 5.37 11.02
C THR A 37 -1.56 5.87 11.88
N ALA A 38 -1.54 7.18 12.15
CA ALA A 38 -0.66 7.79 13.14
C ALA A 38 -1.46 8.76 14.03
N PRO A 39 -1.06 8.94 15.30
CA PRO A 39 -1.66 9.96 16.15
C PRO A 39 -1.34 11.36 15.65
N MET A 40 -2.23 12.31 15.90
CA MET A 40 -2.02 13.73 15.64
C MET A 40 -0.91 14.28 16.53
N ARG A 41 0.08 14.93 15.95
CA ARG A 41 1.23 15.52 16.66
C ARG A 41 1.70 16.80 16.01
N ASP A 42 2.28 17.70 16.79
CA ASP A 42 2.90 18.94 16.32
C ASP A 42 4.23 18.73 15.59
N GLU A 43 4.70 17.49 15.55
CA GLU A 43 5.95 17.09 14.90
C GLU A 43 5.64 16.31 13.64
N ASN A 44 6.44 16.48 12.60
CA ASN A 44 6.31 15.66 11.41
C ASN A 44 6.69 14.20 11.71
N GLN A 45 5.94 13.29 11.15
CA GLN A 45 6.18 11.85 11.24
C GLN A 45 6.40 11.29 9.84
N LEU A 46 7.30 10.33 9.71
CA LEU A 46 7.58 9.65 8.45
C LEU A 46 6.95 8.25 8.46
N HIS A 47 6.16 7.97 7.45
CA HIS A 47 5.78 6.62 7.05
C HIS A 47 6.41 6.31 5.69
N ALA A 48 7.25 5.30 5.63
CA ALA A 48 7.88 4.84 4.40
C ALA A 48 7.67 3.34 4.24
N ALA A 49 7.01 2.96 3.16
CA ALA A 49 6.65 1.57 2.89
C ALA A 49 7.08 1.11 1.49
N ILE A 50 7.48 -0.15 1.40
CA ILE A 50 7.68 -0.85 0.14
C ILE A 50 6.77 -2.07 0.13
N VAL A 51 5.97 -2.22 -0.92
CA VAL A 51 5.14 -3.39 -1.15
C VAL A 51 5.53 -4.02 -2.48
N GLU A 52 5.83 -5.31 -2.43
CA GLU A 52 6.19 -6.11 -3.61
C GLU A 52 5.24 -7.31 -3.71
N ILE A 53 4.68 -7.53 -4.91
CA ILE A 53 3.74 -8.63 -5.16
C ILE A 53 4.15 -9.36 -6.42
N ILE A 54 4.30 -10.68 -6.31
CA ILE A 54 4.57 -11.59 -7.42
C ILE A 54 3.36 -12.50 -7.58
N VAL A 55 2.83 -12.56 -8.79
CA VAL A 55 1.62 -13.34 -9.11
C VAL A 55 1.97 -14.38 -10.17
N HIS A 56 1.84 -15.64 -9.82
CA HIS A 56 2.12 -16.78 -10.70
C HIS A 56 0.89 -17.19 -11.51
N ASP A 57 0.94 -18.36 -12.18
CA ASP A 57 -0.07 -18.77 -13.16
C ASP A 57 -1.47 -18.88 -12.54
N ARG A 58 -2.46 -18.23 -13.17
CA ARG A 58 -3.87 -18.23 -12.78
C ARG A 58 -4.14 -17.76 -11.36
N ALA A 59 -3.12 -17.13 -10.73
CA ALA A 59 -3.30 -16.56 -9.40
C ALA A 59 -3.92 -15.17 -9.47
N GLU A 60 -4.66 -14.81 -8.42
CA GLU A 60 -5.27 -13.49 -8.25
C GLU A 60 -4.90 -12.90 -6.91
N VAL A 61 -4.44 -11.65 -6.90
CA VAL A 61 -4.18 -10.88 -5.69
C VAL A 61 -5.01 -9.60 -5.68
N LYS A 62 -5.77 -9.40 -4.61
CA LYS A 62 -6.43 -8.12 -4.29
C LYS A 62 -5.72 -7.49 -3.11
N TYR A 63 -5.04 -6.39 -3.35
CA TYR A 63 -4.34 -5.63 -2.31
C TYR A 63 -5.05 -4.31 -2.07
N SER A 64 -5.64 -4.17 -0.88
CA SER A 64 -6.40 -2.99 -0.49
C SER A 64 -5.71 -2.26 0.64
N THR A 65 -5.60 -0.93 0.55
CA THR A 65 -5.11 -0.09 1.64
C THR A 65 -6.14 0.97 2.01
N VAL A 66 -6.29 1.17 3.33
CA VAL A 66 -7.01 2.31 3.90
C VAL A 66 -6.04 3.05 4.81
N GLN A 67 -5.66 4.25 4.40
CA GLN A 67 -4.70 5.07 5.13
C GLN A 67 -5.37 6.39 5.53
N ASN A 68 -5.33 6.69 6.82
CA ASN A 68 -5.86 7.93 7.37
C ASN A 68 -4.77 8.62 8.19
N TRP A 69 -4.25 9.72 7.66
CA TRP A 69 -3.12 10.42 8.19
C TRP A 69 -3.51 11.82 8.66
N TYR A 70 -2.78 12.33 9.64
CA TYR A 70 -2.91 13.72 10.07
C TYR A 70 -2.19 14.64 9.07
N PRO A 71 -2.86 15.66 8.51
CA PRO A 71 -2.27 16.56 7.51
C PRO A 71 -1.38 17.67 8.11
N GLY A 72 -1.41 17.88 9.42
CA GLY A 72 -0.86 19.04 10.09
C GLY A 72 -1.95 20.00 10.55
N ASP A 73 -1.57 21.02 11.29
CA ASP A 73 -2.49 22.08 11.74
C ASP A 73 -2.74 23.15 10.65
N ALA A 74 -3.53 24.17 10.98
CA ALA A 74 -3.86 25.25 10.05
C ALA A 74 -2.65 26.09 9.62
N GLU A 75 -1.59 26.08 10.41
CA GLU A 75 -0.32 26.76 10.15
C GLU A 75 0.67 25.85 9.39
N GLY A 76 0.26 24.61 9.07
CA GLY A 76 1.09 23.63 8.36
C GLY A 76 2.15 22.95 9.23
N LYS A 77 1.98 22.98 10.55
CA LYS A 77 2.88 22.35 11.50
C LYS A 77 2.47 20.91 11.79
N GLY A 78 3.45 20.02 11.90
CA GLY A 78 3.19 18.58 12.11
C GLY A 78 2.76 17.88 10.83
N GLY A 79 2.01 16.80 11.01
CA GLY A 79 1.52 15.98 9.90
C GLY A 79 2.45 14.85 9.48
N VAL A 80 1.91 13.95 8.67
CA VAL A 80 2.61 12.74 8.24
C VAL A 80 3.14 12.91 6.82
N TYR A 81 4.40 12.55 6.62
CA TYR A 81 4.99 12.32 5.30
C TYR A 81 4.83 10.85 4.96
N ASN A 82 4.03 10.58 3.94
CA ASN A 82 3.64 9.24 3.54
C ASN A 82 4.26 8.87 2.19
N PHE A 83 5.37 8.13 2.23
CA PHE A 83 6.10 7.69 1.04
C PHE A 83 5.95 6.20 0.83
N VAL A 84 5.24 5.81 -0.23
CA VAL A 84 4.94 4.40 -0.49
C VAL A 84 5.29 4.02 -1.92
N THR A 85 6.11 2.98 -2.05
CA THR A 85 6.43 2.35 -3.32
C THR A 85 5.74 0.99 -3.40
N LYS A 86 4.92 0.78 -4.42
CA LYS A 86 4.23 -0.49 -4.68
C LYS A 86 4.65 -1.04 -6.03
N ARG A 87 5.10 -2.29 -6.06
CA ARG A 87 5.57 -3.00 -7.26
C ARG A 87 4.88 -4.33 -7.37
N GLY A 88 4.09 -4.49 -8.42
CA GLY A 88 3.50 -5.77 -8.83
C GLY A 88 4.26 -6.37 -9.99
N ASN A 89 4.27 -7.69 -10.07
CA ASN A 89 4.73 -8.44 -11.22
C ASN A 89 3.79 -9.62 -11.46
N CYS A 90 2.92 -9.49 -12.47
CA CYS A 90 2.08 -10.57 -12.97
C CYS A 90 2.91 -11.43 -13.93
N LYS A 91 3.63 -12.41 -13.38
CA LYS A 91 4.54 -13.29 -14.13
C LYS A 91 3.83 -14.44 -14.81
N GLY A 92 2.74 -14.90 -14.19
CA GLY A 92 2.03 -16.09 -14.64
C GLY A 92 1.02 -15.81 -15.74
N VAL A 93 0.70 -16.85 -16.49
CA VAL A 93 -0.38 -16.84 -17.49
C VAL A 93 -1.71 -16.63 -16.76
N ASP A 94 -2.59 -15.80 -17.32
CA ASP A 94 -3.91 -15.47 -16.75
C ASP A 94 -3.85 -14.92 -15.30
N SER A 95 -2.71 -14.38 -14.89
CA SER A 95 -2.54 -13.81 -13.55
C SER A 95 -3.20 -12.43 -13.42
N LYS A 96 -3.66 -12.10 -12.20
CA LYS A 96 -4.35 -10.84 -11.96
C LYS A 96 -3.92 -10.17 -10.67
N LEU A 97 -3.67 -8.84 -10.73
CA LEU A 97 -3.39 -8.00 -9.58
C LEU A 97 -4.32 -6.79 -9.56
N SER A 98 -5.05 -6.62 -8.45
CA SER A 98 -5.86 -5.42 -8.20
C SER A 98 -5.29 -4.61 -7.04
N TRP A 99 -4.96 -3.35 -7.29
CA TRP A 99 -4.59 -2.36 -6.29
C TRP A 99 -5.79 -1.47 -5.96
N THR A 100 -6.25 -1.50 -4.71
CA THR A 100 -7.27 -0.55 -4.22
C THR A 100 -6.66 0.31 -3.12
N GLN A 101 -6.79 1.63 -3.24
CA GLN A 101 -6.19 2.58 -2.32
C GLN A 101 -7.20 3.64 -1.93
N VAL A 102 -7.41 3.80 -0.62
CA VAL A 102 -8.14 4.92 -0.05
C VAL A 102 -7.22 5.67 0.90
N GLU A 103 -6.97 6.93 0.61
CA GLU A 103 -6.04 7.76 1.36
C GLU A 103 -6.67 9.08 1.72
N THR A 104 -6.58 9.41 3.00
CA THR A 104 -7.07 10.67 3.52
C THR A 104 -5.99 11.36 4.33
N GLY A 105 -5.91 12.68 4.21
CA GLY A 105 -4.97 13.50 4.98
C GLY A 105 -3.53 13.39 4.50
N SER A 106 -2.59 13.38 5.45
CA SER A 106 -1.13 13.56 5.31
C SER A 106 -0.71 14.97 4.93
N ALA A 107 0.48 15.38 5.40
CA ALA A 107 1.11 16.63 4.97
C ALA A 107 1.65 16.50 3.53
N ILE A 108 2.23 15.36 3.23
CA ILE A 108 2.71 15.00 1.88
C ILE A 108 2.48 13.51 1.66
N THR A 109 1.81 13.16 0.58
CA THR A 109 1.76 11.78 0.10
C THR A 109 2.51 11.67 -1.22
N TRP A 110 3.42 10.69 -1.27
CA TRP A 110 4.13 10.32 -2.48
C TRP A 110 4.02 8.81 -2.68
N LYS A 111 3.18 8.40 -3.60
CA LYS A 111 2.83 7.01 -3.79
C LYS A 111 2.94 6.58 -5.25
N TYR A 112 3.67 5.49 -5.47
CA TYR A 112 3.94 4.95 -6.79
C TYR A 112 3.52 3.49 -6.91
N PRO A 113 2.25 3.19 -7.19
CA PRO A 113 1.85 1.84 -7.57
C PRO A 113 2.22 1.57 -9.03
N SER A 114 2.71 0.37 -9.28
CA SER A 114 2.97 -0.13 -10.63
C SER A 114 2.77 -1.64 -10.71
N CYS A 115 2.58 -2.14 -11.92
CA CYS A 115 2.55 -3.56 -12.19
C CYS A 115 3.25 -3.84 -13.55
N ILE A 116 4.14 -4.81 -13.56
CA ILE A 116 4.74 -5.35 -14.77
C ILE A 116 3.91 -6.57 -15.19
N LEU A 117 3.47 -6.61 -16.42
CA LEU A 117 2.69 -7.69 -17.00
C LEU A 117 3.59 -8.50 -17.94
N THR A 118 4.06 -9.65 -17.49
CA THR A 118 4.98 -10.52 -18.26
C THR A 118 4.36 -11.86 -18.63
N GLY A 119 3.33 -12.30 -17.90
CA GLY A 119 2.58 -13.49 -18.27
C GLY A 119 1.56 -13.22 -19.38
N ASP A 120 1.34 -14.17 -20.26
CA ASP A 120 0.32 -14.08 -21.28
C ASP A 120 -1.07 -13.88 -20.64
N ASN A 121 -1.88 -12.97 -21.20
CA ASN A 121 -3.22 -12.64 -20.70
C ASN A 121 -3.26 -12.14 -19.24
N SER A 122 -2.12 -11.68 -18.71
CA SER A 122 -2.08 -11.11 -17.36
C SER A 122 -2.72 -9.72 -17.30
N THR A 123 -3.34 -9.38 -16.18
CA THR A 123 -4.06 -8.11 -15.99
C THR A 123 -3.72 -7.41 -14.69
N ALA A 124 -3.77 -6.07 -14.70
CA ALA A 124 -3.67 -5.27 -13.50
C ALA A 124 -4.75 -4.18 -13.46
N GLU A 125 -5.31 -3.97 -12.29
CA GLU A 125 -6.34 -2.95 -12.04
C GLU A 125 -5.87 -2.00 -10.94
N PHE A 126 -6.13 -0.70 -11.12
CA PHE A 126 -5.77 0.33 -10.15
C PHE A 126 -6.99 1.17 -9.81
N TYR A 127 -7.36 1.17 -8.53
CA TYR A 127 -8.43 2.00 -7.98
C TYR A 127 -7.83 2.88 -6.89
N SER A 128 -7.92 4.19 -7.03
CA SER A 128 -7.34 5.13 -6.07
C SER A 128 -8.31 6.26 -5.76
N VAL A 129 -8.52 6.48 -4.47
CA VAL A 129 -9.26 7.63 -3.93
C VAL A 129 -8.33 8.36 -2.97
N ALA A 130 -8.09 9.64 -3.22
CA ALA A 130 -7.30 10.52 -2.37
C ALA A 130 -8.13 11.76 -2.00
N VAL A 131 -8.19 12.09 -0.70
CA VAL A 131 -8.96 13.22 -0.14
C VAL A 131 -8.10 14.02 0.83
#